data_adab953550139e21859e7874bf9736fb
#
_entry.id   adab953550139e21859e7874bf9736fb
#
_cell.length_a   1.000
_cell.length_b   1.000
_cell.length_c   1.000
_cell.angle_alpha   90.00
_cell.angle_beta   90.00
_cell.angle_gamma   90.00
#
_symmetry.space_group_name_H-M   'P 1'
#
loop_
_entity.id
_entity.type
_entity.pdbx_description
1 polymer ?
#
loop_
_entity_poly.entity_id
_entity_poly.type
_entity_poly.pdbx_seq_one_letter_code
_entity_poly.pdbx_strand_id
1 'polypeptide(L)'
;MPMGEVDAFKIDGLKCYFPSNDHYPQHFEVLRRGGYVVRIFFLRTNKKRGLNWEYKLRLGGELSPVDEEVLFQMVMRHKRRLLREWNQKVSPERRP
;
A
#
# COMPACT_ATOMS: atom_id res chain seq x y z
N MET A 1 10.86 -8.45 9.46
CA MET A 1 10.07 -9.39 8.69
C MET A 1 8.70 -8.84 8.37
N PRO A 2 8.40 -8.67 7.12
CA PRO A 2 7.08 -8.17 6.76
C PRO A 2 6.04 -9.20 7.12
N MET A 3 5.08 -8.79 7.88
CA MET A 3 4.10 -9.69 8.36
C MET A 3 3.04 -10.00 7.36
N GLY A 4 2.81 -9.14 6.44
CA GLY A 4 1.71 -9.35 5.55
C GLY A 4 2.00 -8.83 4.17
N GLU A 5 2.64 -9.66 3.37
CA GLU A 5 2.79 -9.30 1.98
C GLU A 5 1.42 -9.15 1.35
N VAL A 6 1.27 -8.20 0.44
CA VAL A 6 0.03 -8.05 -0.31
C VAL A 6 -0.08 -9.22 -1.28
N ASP A 7 -1.16 -9.99 -1.18
CA ASP A 7 -1.36 -11.14 -2.05
C ASP A 7 -2.21 -10.83 -3.26
N ALA A 8 -2.97 -9.74 -3.22
CA ALA A 8 -3.88 -9.40 -4.30
C ALA A 8 -3.18 -9.19 -5.63
N PHE A 9 -1.93 -8.73 -5.59
CA PHE A 9 -1.17 -8.47 -6.82
C PHE A 9 0.30 -8.43 -6.51
N LYS A 10 1.11 -8.49 -7.57
CA LYS A 10 2.55 -8.31 -7.47
C LYS A 10 2.99 -7.36 -8.55
N ILE A 11 3.94 -6.50 -8.24
CA ILE A 11 4.45 -5.53 -9.17
C ILE A 11 5.97 -5.68 -9.19
N ASP A 12 6.54 -5.90 -10.38
CA ASP A 12 7.98 -6.04 -10.52
C ASP A 12 8.70 -4.81 -10.01
N GLY A 13 9.70 -5.04 -9.19
CA GLY A 13 10.52 -3.95 -8.67
C GLY A 13 9.95 -3.25 -7.45
N LEU A 14 8.74 -3.60 -7.03
CA LEU A 14 8.11 -2.99 -5.86
C LEU A 14 7.69 -4.07 -4.90
N LYS A 15 7.98 -3.85 -3.62
CA LYS A 15 7.57 -4.77 -2.59
C LYS A 15 6.39 -4.16 -1.85
N CYS A 16 5.24 -4.83 -1.89
CA CYS A 16 4.01 -4.33 -1.27
C CYS A 16 3.67 -5.17 -0.06
N TYR A 17 3.43 -4.52 1.06
CA TYR A 17 3.16 -5.25 2.31
C TYR A 17 2.29 -4.41 3.24
N PHE A 18 1.58 -5.08 4.12
CA PHE A 18 0.77 -4.41 5.13
C PHE A 18 1.59 -4.17 6.39
N PRO A 19 1.29 -3.10 7.13
CA PRO A 19 1.96 -2.89 8.41
C PRO A 19 1.53 -3.95 9.42
N SER A 20 2.32 -4.14 10.44
CA SER A 20 2.01 -5.17 11.43
C SER A 20 0.91 -4.77 12.39
N ASN A 21 0.74 -3.46 12.63
CA ASN A 21 -0.27 -2.96 13.55
C ASN A 21 -1.28 -2.11 12.79
N ASP A 22 -2.49 -2.01 13.32
CA ASP A 22 -3.49 -1.21 12.66
C ASP A 22 -3.25 0.28 12.94
N HIS A 23 -2.78 0.95 11.92
CA HIS A 23 -2.65 2.39 11.91
C HIS A 23 -3.64 2.89 10.86
N TYR A 24 -4.64 3.61 11.30
CA TYR A 24 -5.62 4.12 10.39
C TYR A 24 -5.16 5.43 9.78
N PRO A 25 -5.56 5.71 8.57
CA PRO A 25 -6.46 4.91 7.75
C PRO A 25 -5.77 3.67 7.19
N GLN A 26 -6.58 2.71 6.76
CA GLN A 26 -6.06 1.46 6.20
C GLN A 26 -5.17 1.74 5.00
N HIS A 27 -4.03 1.07 4.97
CA HIS A 27 -3.09 1.27 3.89
C HIS A 27 -2.17 0.05 3.75
N PHE A 28 -1.48 -0.03 2.62
CA PHE A 28 -0.34 -0.91 2.51
C PHE A 28 0.87 -0.05 2.17
N GLU A 29 2.04 -0.60 2.37
CA GLU A 29 3.29 0.11 2.12
C GLU A 29 3.95 -0.46 0.89
N VAL A 30 4.62 0.40 0.12
CA VAL A 30 5.34 0.01 -1.07
C VAL A 30 6.79 0.45 -0.91
N LEU A 31 7.67 -0.53 -1.01
CA LEU A 31 9.11 -0.28 -0.92
C LEU A 31 9.74 -0.40 -2.29
N ARG A 32 10.43 0.65 -2.70
CA ARG A 32 11.34 0.56 -3.83
C ARG A 32 12.74 0.62 -3.26
N ARG A 33 13.46 -0.49 -3.42
CA ARG A 33 14.77 -0.63 -2.81
C ARG A 33 15.69 0.53 -3.21
N GLY A 34 16.27 1.18 -2.21
CA GLY A 34 17.17 2.31 -2.44
C GLY A 34 16.46 3.59 -2.86
N GLY A 35 15.15 3.60 -2.91
CA GLY A 35 14.41 4.76 -3.40
C GLY A 35 13.46 5.38 -2.40
N TYR A 36 12.47 4.62 -1.98
CA TYR A 36 11.42 5.17 -1.13
C TYR A 36 10.58 4.08 -0.48
N VAL A 37 9.81 4.49 0.53
CA VAL A 37 8.69 3.71 1.04
C VAL A 37 7.50 4.65 1.05
N VAL A 38 6.40 4.23 0.44
CA VAL A 38 5.18 5.04 0.42
C VAL A 38 4.04 4.25 1.07
N ARG A 39 3.11 5.00 1.64
CA ARG A 39 1.87 4.44 2.17
C ARG A 39 0.78 4.67 1.13
N ILE A 40 0.06 3.62 0.80
CA ILE A 40 -1.02 3.71 -0.18
C ILE A 40 -2.34 3.54 0.56
N PHE A 41 -3.13 4.61 0.60
CA PHE A 41 -4.42 4.59 1.31
C PHE A 41 -5.48 4.12 0.32
N PHE A 42 -5.61 2.81 0.21
CA PHE A 42 -6.38 2.21 -0.86
C PHE A 42 -7.88 2.53 -0.79
N LEU A 43 -8.42 2.73 0.39
CA LEU A 43 -9.83 3.07 0.49
C LEU A 43 -10.14 4.51 0.10
N ARG A 44 -9.12 5.36 0.06
CA ARG A 44 -9.27 6.75 -0.32
C ARG A 44 -8.90 7.00 -1.78
N THR A 45 -8.46 5.97 -2.47
CA THR A 45 -8.09 6.05 -3.87
C THR A 45 -9.33 5.88 -4.71
N ASN A 46 -9.54 6.75 -5.70
CA ASN A 46 -10.68 6.66 -6.59
C ASN A 46 -10.38 7.36 -7.91
N LYS A 47 -11.28 7.19 -8.88
CA LYS A 47 -11.05 7.75 -10.22
C LYS A 47 -10.98 9.26 -10.23
N LYS A 48 -11.73 9.89 -9.36
CA LYS A 48 -11.78 11.34 -9.34
C LYS A 48 -10.50 11.96 -8.81
N ARG A 49 -9.95 11.38 -7.75
CA ARG A 49 -8.79 11.94 -7.08
C ARG A 49 -7.49 11.23 -7.37
N GLY A 50 -7.58 10.02 -7.94
CA GLY A 50 -6.40 9.23 -8.22
C GLY A 50 -5.90 8.48 -7.02
N LEU A 51 -4.66 8.09 -7.07
CA LEU A 51 -4.02 7.34 -6.00
C LEU A 51 -3.81 8.23 -4.78
N ASN A 52 -4.26 7.78 -3.62
CA ASN A 52 -4.05 8.51 -2.38
C ASN A 52 -2.86 7.90 -1.68
N TRP A 53 -1.80 8.68 -1.51
CA TRP A 53 -0.56 8.14 -0.96
C TRP A 53 0.28 9.23 -0.32
N GLU A 54 1.27 8.80 0.46
CA GLU A 54 2.24 9.72 1.04
C GLU A 54 3.57 9.00 1.23
N TYR A 55 4.66 9.73 1.29
CA TYR A 55 5.95 9.13 1.59
C TYR A 55 6.04 8.79 3.06
N LYS A 56 6.48 7.59 3.35
CA LYS A 56 6.89 7.21 4.69
C LYS A 56 8.37 7.46 4.87
N LEU A 57 9.13 7.22 3.80
CA LEU A 57 10.59 7.37 3.83
C LEU A 57 11.07 7.64 2.42
N ARG A 58 11.99 8.57 2.28
CA ARG A 58 12.62 8.84 0.99
C ARG A 58 14.12 8.67 1.14
N LEU A 59 14.68 7.88 0.23
CA LEU A 59 16.11 7.60 0.23
C LEU A 59 16.75 8.10 -1.07
N GLY A 60 16.18 9.14 -1.64
CA GLY A 60 16.72 9.72 -2.86
C GLY A 60 15.89 9.46 -4.09
N GLY A 61 14.94 8.56 -4.02
CA GLY A 61 14.05 8.27 -5.14
C GLY A 61 12.69 8.91 -4.96
N GLU A 62 11.92 8.90 -6.04
CA GLU A 62 10.56 9.40 -6.01
C GLU A 62 9.64 8.39 -6.70
N LEU A 63 8.40 8.38 -6.28
CA LEU A 63 7.41 7.56 -6.94
C LEU A 63 7.21 8.09 -8.36
N SER A 64 7.54 7.27 -9.35
CA SER A 64 7.46 7.71 -10.74
C SER A 64 6.01 7.74 -11.20
N PRO A 65 5.69 8.54 -12.24
CA PRO A 65 4.34 8.52 -12.79
C PRO A 65 3.91 7.14 -13.27
N VAL A 66 4.86 6.35 -13.79
CA VAL A 66 4.55 5.00 -14.25
C VAL A 66 4.17 4.11 -13.07
N ASP A 67 4.96 4.13 -12.00
CA ASP A 67 4.66 3.31 -10.83
C ASP A 67 3.37 3.77 -10.16
N GLU A 68 3.15 5.09 -10.12
CA GLU A 68 1.93 5.62 -9.55
C GLU A 68 0.71 5.11 -10.30
N GLU A 69 0.79 5.10 -11.63
CA GLU A 69 -0.33 4.62 -12.44
C GLU A 69 -0.57 3.13 -12.24
N VAL A 70 0.50 2.34 -12.18
CA VAL A 70 0.36 0.90 -11.96
C VAL A 70 -0.29 0.64 -10.60
N LEU A 71 0.16 1.35 -9.57
CA LEU A 71 -0.42 1.21 -8.24
C LEU A 71 -1.89 1.61 -8.24
N PHE A 72 -2.23 2.70 -8.92
CA PHE A 72 -3.60 3.14 -9.03
C PHE A 72 -4.48 2.04 -9.64
N GLN A 73 -4.04 1.46 -10.75
CA GLN A 73 -4.81 0.43 -11.42
C GLN A 73 -4.99 -0.81 -10.53
N MET A 74 -3.92 -1.20 -9.83
CA MET A 74 -3.99 -2.36 -8.96
C MET A 74 -4.94 -2.12 -7.79
N VAL A 75 -4.89 -0.92 -7.20
CA VAL A 75 -5.79 -0.59 -6.10
C VAL A 75 -7.23 -0.61 -6.57
N MET A 76 -7.51 0.03 -7.70
CA MET A 76 -8.89 0.10 -8.18
C MET A 76 -9.44 -1.27 -8.50
N ARG A 77 -8.60 -2.15 -9.01
CA ARG A 77 -9.01 -3.50 -9.39
C ARG A 77 -9.21 -4.41 -8.17
N HIS A 78 -8.42 -4.20 -7.12
CA HIS A 78 -8.37 -5.14 -6.01
C HIS A 78 -8.79 -4.55 -4.67
N LYS A 79 -9.52 -3.46 -4.68
CA LYS A 79 -9.84 -2.74 -3.44
C LYS A 79 -10.50 -3.61 -2.38
N ARG A 80 -11.46 -4.42 -2.78
CA ARG A 80 -12.15 -5.32 -1.85
C ARG A 80 -11.22 -6.34 -1.25
N ARG A 81 -10.37 -6.91 -2.08
CA ARG A 81 -9.43 -7.92 -1.61
C ARG A 81 -8.41 -7.30 -0.67
N LEU A 82 -7.98 -6.08 -0.97
CA LEU A 82 -7.04 -5.37 -0.11
C LEU A 82 -7.64 -5.16 1.27
N LEU A 83 -8.90 -4.79 1.34
CA LEU A 83 -9.55 -4.60 2.63
C LEU A 83 -9.65 -5.91 3.39
N ARG A 84 -9.95 -7.00 2.70
CA ARG A 84 -10.03 -8.30 3.32
C ARG A 84 -8.67 -8.72 3.87
N GLU A 85 -7.61 -8.47 3.10
CA GLU A 85 -6.26 -8.80 3.55
C GLU A 85 -5.86 -7.95 4.74
N TRP A 86 -6.22 -6.67 4.74
CA TRP A 86 -5.97 -5.81 5.89
C TRP A 86 -6.60 -6.40 7.15
N ASN A 87 -7.87 -6.82 7.03
CA ASN A 87 -8.57 -7.38 8.18
C ASN A 87 -7.97 -8.67 8.68
N GLN A 88 -7.33 -9.43 7.80
CA GLN A 88 -6.72 -10.70 8.17
C GLN A 88 -5.30 -10.55 8.69
N LYS A 89 -4.55 -9.61 8.15
CA LYS A 89 -3.11 -9.56 8.36
C LYS A 89 -2.64 -8.49 9.31
N VAL A 90 -3.42 -7.43 9.47
CA VAL A 90 -3.02 -6.33 10.34
C VAL A 90 -3.58 -6.56 11.72
N SER A 91 -2.68 -6.56 12.70
CA SER A 91 -3.07 -6.82 14.08
C SER A 91 -3.94 -5.70 14.61
N PRO A 92 -5.12 -6.02 15.15
CA PRO A 92 -6.00 -4.99 15.70
C PRO A 92 -5.54 -4.60 17.09
N GLU A 93 -4.56 -3.72 17.11
CA GLU A 93 -3.87 -3.36 18.30
C GLU A 93 -4.73 -2.89 19.42
N ARG A 94 -5.83 -2.31 19.10
CA ARG A 94 -6.73 -1.80 20.11
C ARG A 94 -8.01 -2.50 20.16
N ARG A 95 -8.10 -3.66 19.62
CA ARG A 95 -9.34 -4.36 19.62
C ARG A 95 -9.71 -4.73 21.03
N PRO A 96 -10.85 -4.30 21.51
CA PRO A 96 -11.27 -4.62 22.87
C PRO A 96 -11.56 -6.08 23.03
#